data_f70bb0a1d36999b30cad7e8b2c95b278
#
_entry.id   f70bb0a1d36999b30cad7e8b2c95b278
#
_cell.length_a   1.000
_cell.length_b   1.000
_cell.length_c   1.000
_cell.angle_alpha   90.00
_cell.angle_beta   90.00
_cell.angle_gamma   90.00
#
_symmetry.space_group_name_H-M   'P 1'
#
loop_
_entity.id
_entity.type
_entity.pdbx_description
1 polymer ?
#
loop_
_entity_poly.entity_id
_entity_poly.type
_entity_poly.pdbx_seq_one_letter_code
_entity_poly.pdbx_strand_id
1 'polypeptide(L)'
;MKDAFSESKIAGIKLRNRIIRSATHEGLADDFGNPTEELIKKYEDLAKGEVGAIITGYAAVMQNGKSPLINMLMIDKDEKIPYYTELVDRVHQYNTPIFLQITHCGRQTFSRTTGMPTVAPSPIKDKLYNEDIPHELTDSEIDEIIKCFVIAIERAKKAGFDGVQLQLSHGYLLSSFLSPHMNKRNDKWGGSTENRFRIVKKIMERAREKVVDYPILAKMNGYEKSKDGIKLEEALIIARNLEKASCDAIEISCGIAEEGFVGIRGEFPFDMIAQHNHLMQKMPKILYPFIKPVLKHSFASPEPRYLYNLDSAIEIKKNIKIPVIVVGGIRKLEDAYNMIQREQCDFIAMSRPFIIEPTIVKKFKENKQQQSKCIDCNYCQIGVEKTPVKCYYGKM
;
A
#
# COMPACT_ATOMS: atom_id res chain seq x y z
N MET A 1 14.94 26.62 -6.13
CA MET A 1 15.43 25.49 -5.32
C MET A 1 14.29 24.48 -5.23
N LYS A 2 14.53 23.17 -5.42
CA LYS A 2 13.49 22.15 -5.27
C LYS A 2 13.09 22.07 -3.80
N ASP A 3 11.80 22.07 -3.51
CA ASP A 3 11.25 21.88 -2.17
C ASP A 3 9.97 21.02 -2.22
N ALA A 4 9.38 20.74 -1.06
CA ALA A 4 8.20 19.90 -0.95
C ALA A 4 6.96 20.47 -1.69
N PHE A 5 6.90 21.79 -1.92
CA PHE A 5 5.81 22.45 -2.64
C PHE A 5 6.12 22.80 -4.09
N SER A 6 7.35 22.53 -4.57
CA SER A 6 7.67 22.73 -5.98
C SER A 6 6.89 21.77 -6.87
N GLU A 7 6.38 22.27 -7.99
CA GLU A 7 5.74 21.43 -9.01
C GLU A 7 6.69 20.34 -9.52
N SER A 8 6.13 19.22 -9.89
CA SER A 8 6.87 18.08 -10.43
C SER A 8 6.01 17.24 -11.38
N LYS A 9 6.60 16.17 -11.92
CA LYS A 9 5.89 15.25 -12.82
C LYS A 9 6.22 13.79 -12.49
N ILE A 10 5.24 12.92 -12.69
CA ILE A 10 5.41 11.46 -12.75
C ILE A 10 4.88 11.02 -14.11
N ALA A 11 5.71 10.44 -14.98
CA ALA A 11 5.35 9.98 -16.33
C ALA A 11 4.53 11.03 -17.12
N GLY A 12 4.92 12.30 -17.07
CA GLY A 12 4.23 13.40 -17.76
C GLY A 12 3.05 14.01 -16.99
N ILE A 13 2.47 13.32 -16.01
CA ILE A 13 1.39 13.84 -15.17
C ILE A 13 1.94 14.91 -14.23
N LYS A 14 1.36 16.11 -14.27
CA LYS A 14 1.78 17.25 -13.43
C LYS A 14 1.22 17.11 -12.02
N LEU A 15 2.09 17.27 -11.02
CA LEU A 15 1.75 17.36 -9.60
C LEU A 15 2.06 18.78 -9.10
N ARG A 16 1.10 19.42 -8.42
CA ARG A 16 1.24 20.78 -7.87
C ARG A 16 2.26 20.91 -6.72
N ASN A 17 2.65 19.78 -6.13
CA ASN A 17 3.69 19.66 -5.11
C ASN A 17 4.17 18.20 -5.04
N ARG A 18 5.14 17.91 -4.16
CA ARG A 18 5.79 16.61 -4.04
C ARG A 18 5.26 15.76 -2.89
N ILE A 19 4.09 16.11 -2.32
CA ILE A 19 3.47 15.41 -1.20
C ILE A 19 2.31 14.56 -1.71
N ILE A 20 2.40 13.25 -1.56
CA ILE A 20 1.44 12.27 -2.08
C ILE A 20 0.67 11.64 -0.92
N ARG A 21 -0.63 11.43 -1.09
CA ARG A 21 -1.40 10.55 -0.22
C ARG A 21 -1.11 9.10 -0.63
N SER A 22 -0.37 8.39 0.22
CA SER A 22 -0.06 6.97 0.03
C SER A 22 -1.30 6.10 0.18
N ALA A 23 -1.38 5.01 -0.57
CA ALA A 23 -2.46 4.05 -0.48
C ALA A 23 -2.77 3.64 0.97
N THR A 24 -4.03 3.71 1.33
CA THR A 24 -4.56 3.36 2.65
C THR A 24 -5.92 2.71 2.45
N HIS A 25 -6.17 1.56 3.06
CA HIS A 25 -7.48 0.92 3.02
C HIS A 25 -8.50 1.77 3.78
N GLU A 26 -9.58 2.17 3.12
CA GLU A 26 -10.62 3.01 3.73
C GLU A 26 -11.76 2.21 4.34
N GLY A 27 -12.05 1.01 3.84
CA GLY A 27 -13.22 0.23 4.25
C GLY A 27 -14.54 0.91 3.91
N LEU A 28 -14.60 1.57 2.75
CA LEU A 28 -15.73 2.41 2.31
C LEU A 28 -16.27 2.03 0.92
N ALA A 29 -15.91 0.88 0.37
CA ALA A 29 -16.61 0.35 -0.79
C ALA A 29 -17.97 -0.22 -0.37
N ASP A 30 -18.86 -0.44 -1.34
CA ASP A 30 -20.07 -1.22 -1.13
C ASP A 30 -19.75 -2.74 -1.04
N ASP A 31 -20.77 -3.56 -0.83
CA ASP A 31 -20.64 -5.02 -0.71
C ASP A 31 -20.08 -5.67 -2.00
N PHE A 32 -20.24 -5.00 -3.14
CA PHE A 32 -19.73 -5.44 -4.44
C PHE A 32 -18.32 -4.92 -4.74
N GLY A 33 -17.79 -4.02 -3.90
CA GLY A 33 -16.49 -3.40 -4.06
C GLY A 33 -16.48 -2.13 -4.94
N ASN A 34 -17.64 -1.52 -5.20
CA ASN A 34 -17.72 -0.24 -5.90
C ASN A 34 -17.40 0.92 -4.95
N PRO A 35 -16.82 2.02 -5.44
CA PRO A 35 -16.74 3.27 -4.69
C PRO A 35 -18.12 3.76 -4.23
N THR A 36 -18.24 4.15 -2.96
CA THR A 36 -19.43 4.81 -2.42
C THR A 36 -19.28 6.32 -2.39
N GLU A 37 -20.39 7.05 -2.25
CA GLU A 37 -20.36 8.51 -2.08
C GLU A 37 -19.50 8.96 -0.89
N GLU A 38 -19.47 8.18 0.21
CA GLU A 38 -18.65 8.48 1.37
C GLU A 38 -17.15 8.38 1.03
N LEU A 39 -16.75 7.38 0.24
CA LEU A 39 -15.38 7.23 -0.26
C LEU A 39 -14.99 8.37 -1.21
N ILE A 40 -15.87 8.70 -2.14
CA ILE A 40 -15.69 9.81 -3.10
C ILE A 40 -15.44 11.11 -2.34
N LYS A 41 -16.32 11.45 -1.39
CA LYS A 41 -16.19 12.65 -0.55
C LYS A 41 -14.85 12.68 0.21
N LYS A 42 -14.39 11.53 0.71
CA LYS A 42 -13.09 11.44 1.39
C LYS A 42 -11.93 11.80 0.47
N TYR A 43 -11.96 11.38 -0.78
CA TYR A 43 -10.93 11.74 -1.77
C TYR A 43 -11.06 13.20 -2.22
N GLU A 44 -12.26 13.72 -2.35
CA GLU A 44 -12.46 15.15 -2.57
C GLU A 44 -11.87 16.01 -1.46
N ASP A 45 -12.04 15.62 -0.19
CA ASP A 45 -11.49 16.36 0.95
C ASP A 45 -9.95 16.39 0.93
N LEU A 46 -9.31 15.29 0.48
CA LEU A 46 -7.87 15.26 0.23
C LEU A 46 -7.47 16.21 -0.90
N ALA A 47 -8.22 16.20 -2.01
CA ALA A 47 -7.96 17.06 -3.16
C ALA A 47 -8.14 18.55 -2.83
N LYS A 48 -9.21 18.90 -2.08
CA LYS A 48 -9.42 20.24 -1.48
C LYS A 48 -8.28 20.66 -0.56
N GLY A 49 -7.63 19.70 0.06
CA GLY A 49 -6.43 19.87 0.89
C GLY A 49 -5.14 20.12 0.11
N GLU A 50 -5.21 20.26 -1.21
CA GLU A 50 -4.10 20.57 -2.12
C GLU A 50 -2.99 19.51 -2.11
N VAL A 51 -3.30 18.25 -1.86
CA VAL A 51 -2.33 17.15 -2.00
C VAL A 51 -1.80 17.07 -3.44
N GLY A 52 -0.53 16.73 -3.62
CA GLY A 52 0.11 16.64 -4.95
C GLY A 52 -0.47 15.54 -5.83
N ALA A 53 -0.76 14.38 -5.26
CA ALA A 53 -1.47 13.28 -5.89
C ALA A 53 -2.11 12.37 -4.83
N ILE A 54 -3.12 11.61 -5.25
CA ILE A 54 -3.77 10.58 -4.41
C ILE A 54 -3.47 9.21 -5.00
N ILE A 55 -3.00 8.27 -4.17
CA ILE A 55 -3.04 6.85 -4.47
C ILE A 55 -4.17 6.25 -3.65
N THR A 56 -5.16 5.63 -4.28
CA THR A 56 -6.34 5.09 -3.61
C THR A 56 -6.00 3.97 -2.63
N GLY A 57 -6.93 3.58 -1.78
CA GLY A 57 -6.90 2.25 -1.17
C GLY A 57 -6.83 1.17 -2.23
N TYR A 58 -6.28 0.01 -1.86
CA TYR A 58 -6.07 -1.07 -2.82
C TYR A 58 -7.39 -1.67 -3.32
N ALA A 59 -7.47 -1.92 -4.62
CA ALA A 59 -8.59 -2.59 -5.28
C ALA A 59 -8.18 -4.01 -5.71
N ALA A 60 -9.00 -5.02 -5.39
CA ALA A 60 -8.75 -6.39 -5.83
C ALA A 60 -9.04 -6.54 -7.33
N VAL A 61 -8.14 -7.26 -8.03
CA VAL A 61 -8.25 -7.50 -9.48
C VAL A 61 -9.12 -8.72 -9.81
N MET A 62 -9.42 -9.56 -8.81
CA MET A 62 -10.28 -10.74 -8.93
C MET A 62 -10.82 -11.16 -7.56
N GLN A 63 -11.88 -12.00 -7.55
CA GLN A 63 -12.64 -12.37 -6.34
C GLN A 63 -11.79 -13.04 -5.26
N ASN A 64 -10.94 -14.01 -5.60
CA ASN A 64 -10.07 -14.66 -4.62
C ASN A 64 -8.90 -13.79 -4.13
N GLY A 65 -8.74 -12.60 -4.71
CA GLY A 65 -7.81 -11.57 -4.25
C GLY A 65 -8.38 -10.59 -3.25
N LYS A 66 -9.65 -10.73 -2.85
CA LYS A 66 -10.31 -9.84 -1.89
C LYS A 66 -9.72 -9.97 -0.48
N SER A 67 -9.52 -8.83 0.18
CA SER A 67 -9.08 -8.75 1.58
C SER A 67 -10.17 -9.23 2.55
N PRO A 68 -9.81 -9.79 3.72
CA PRO A 68 -10.77 -10.07 4.79
C PRO A 68 -11.21 -8.79 5.53
N LEU A 69 -10.55 -7.66 5.29
CA LEU A 69 -10.98 -6.37 5.81
C LEU A 69 -12.28 -5.93 5.13
N ILE A 70 -13.10 -5.17 5.88
CA ILE A 70 -14.42 -4.75 5.38
C ILE A 70 -14.31 -3.88 4.12
N ASN A 71 -15.30 -3.98 3.27
CA ASN A 71 -15.61 -3.02 2.22
C ASN A 71 -14.39 -2.63 1.36
N MET A 72 -13.67 -3.65 0.87
CA MET A 72 -12.54 -3.46 -0.04
C MET A 72 -13.02 -3.07 -1.44
N LEU A 73 -12.33 -2.13 -2.08
CA LEU A 73 -12.51 -1.83 -3.50
C LEU A 73 -12.17 -3.03 -4.37
N MET A 74 -12.89 -3.18 -5.49
CA MET A 74 -12.63 -4.21 -6.51
C MET A 74 -12.73 -3.60 -7.91
N ILE A 75 -11.83 -4.03 -8.82
CA ILE A 75 -11.81 -3.62 -10.22
C ILE A 75 -11.84 -4.87 -11.15
N ASP A 76 -12.54 -5.90 -10.72
CA ASP A 76 -12.59 -7.23 -11.31
C ASP A 76 -13.58 -7.35 -12.49
N LYS A 77 -14.46 -6.37 -12.71
CA LYS A 77 -15.51 -6.36 -13.75
C LYS A 77 -15.65 -5.00 -14.42
N ASP A 78 -16.08 -4.98 -15.70
CA ASP A 78 -16.27 -3.76 -16.47
C ASP A 78 -17.42 -2.90 -15.96
N GLU A 79 -18.46 -3.52 -15.37
CA GLU A 79 -19.61 -2.84 -14.79
C GLU A 79 -19.24 -1.89 -13.66
N LYS A 80 -18.04 -2.01 -13.11
CA LYS A 80 -17.52 -1.12 -12.05
C LYS A 80 -16.91 0.18 -12.59
N ILE A 81 -16.56 0.23 -13.87
CA ILE A 81 -15.93 1.40 -14.50
C ILE A 81 -16.72 2.70 -14.23
N PRO A 82 -18.05 2.77 -14.40
CA PRO A 82 -18.79 4.01 -14.17
C PRO A 82 -18.66 4.58 -12.76
N TYR A 83 -18.63 3.72 -11.72
CA TYR A 83 -18.47 4.15 -10.33
C TYR A 83 -17.07 4.76 -10.08
N TYR A 84 -16.05 4.19 -10.71
CA TYR A 84 -14.71 4.76 -10.64
C TYR A 84 -14.57 6.03 -11.47
N THR A 85 -15.25 6.14 -12.61
CA THR A 85 -15.27 7.38 -13.41
C THR A 85 -15.84 8.53 -12.58
N GLU A 86 -16.96 8.35 -11.88
CA GLU A 86 -17.53 9.35 -10.98
C GLU A 86 -16.53 9.80 -9.91
N LEU A 87 -15.84 8.84 -9.27
CA LEU A 87 -14.82 9.14 -8.26
C LEU A 87 -13.68 9.98 -8.85
N VAL A 88 -13.16 9.59 -10.03
CA VAL A 88 -12.10 10.30 -10.71
C VAL A 88 -12.50 11.71 -11.11
N ASP A 89 -13.67 11.88 -11.73
CA ASP A 89 -14.19 13.16 -12.16
C ASP A 89 -14.34 14.15 -11.01
N ARG A 90 -14.81 13.66 -9.84
CA ARG A 90 -14.96 14.47 -8.63
C ARG A 90 -13.60 14.93 -8.07
N VAL A 91 -12.58 14.09 -8.10
CA VAL A 91 -11.22 14.47 -7.67
C VAL A 91 -10.57 15.42 -8.67
N HIS A 92 -10.74 15.19 -9.97
CA HIS A 92 -10.18 16.02 -11.04
C HIS A 92 -10.74 17.45 -11.05
N GLN A 93 -11.94 17.71 -10.50
CA GLN A 93 -12.46 19.07 -10.31
C GLN A 93 -11.50 19.97 -9.50
N TYR A 94 -10.61 19.37 -8.71
CA TYR A 94 -9.60 20.08 -7.90
C TYR A 94 -8.20 20.04 -8.53
N ASN A 95 -8.07 19.64 -9.81
CA ASN A 95 -6.80 19.47 -10.51
C ASN A 95 -5.79 18.60 -9.72
N THR A 96 -6.24 17.53 -9.09
CA THR A 96 -5.44 16.60 -8.31
C THR A 96 -5.37 15.26 -9.04
N PRO A 97 -4.18 14.80 -9.46
CA PRO A 97 -4.01 13.47 -10.04
C PRO A 97 -4.38 12.36 -9.06
N ILE A 98 -4.99 11.29 -9.60
CA ILE A 98 -5.38 10.12 -8.82
C ILE A 98 -4.95 8.83 -9.50
N PHE A 99 -4.30 7.94 -8.73
CA PHE A 99 -3.80 6.64 -9.17
C PHE A 99 -4.54 5.54 -8.42
N LEU A 100 -4.99 4.50 -9.14
CA LEU A 100 -5.63 3.34 -8.53
C LEU A 100 -4.56 2.34 -8.07
N GLN A 101 -4.48 2.04 -6.77
CA GLN A 101 -3.65 0.92 -6.34
C GLN A 101 -4.40 -0.39 -6.58
N ILE A 102 -3.78 -1.34 -7.30
CA ILE A 102 -4.35 -2.65 -7.61
C ILE A 102 -3.57 -3.77 -6.94
N THR A 103 -4.29 -4.80 -6.49
CA THR A 103 -3.71 -5.90 -5.71
C THR A 103 -4.45 -7.22 -5.89
N HIS A 104 -3.83 -8.27 -5.37
CA HIS A 104 -4.41 -9.56 -5.03
C HIS A 104 -3.87 -9.95 -3.65
N CYS A 105 -4.73 -10.22 -2.67
CA CYS A 105 -4.29 -10.43 -1.30
C CYS A 105 -3.52 -11.76 -1.09
N GLY A 106 -3.68 -12.72 -2.02
CA GLY A 106 -2.96 -13.99 -1.95
C GLY A 106 -3.31 -14.78 -0.70
N ARG A 107 -2.30 -15.10 0.12
CA ARG A 107 -2.48 -15.83 1.38
C ARG A 107 -2.98 -14.94 2.54
N GLN A 108 -3.04 -13.61 2.34
CA GLN A 108 -3.54 -12.66 3.35
C GLN A 108 -5.04 -12.42 3.23
N THR A 109 -5.79 -13.51 3.13
CA THR A 109 -7.25 -13.55 3.17
C THR A 109 -7.70 -14.89 3.75
N PHE A 110 -9.01 -15.12 3.78
CA PHE A 110 -9.61 -16.39 4.21
C PHE A 110 -10.50 -16.95 3.12
N SER A 111 -10.52 -18.27 2.95
CA SER A 111 -11.42 -18.95 2.02
C SER A 111 -12.89 -18.61 2.29
N ARG A 112 -13.29 -18.45 3.56
CA ARG A 112 -14.65 -17.99 3.95
C ARG A 112 -14.98 -16.56 3.50
N THR A 113 -13.97 -15.70 3.29
CA THR A 113 -14.18 -14.32 2.82
C THR A 113 -14.40 -14.27 1.31
N THR A 114 -13.65 -15.06 0.58
CA THR A 114 -13.66 -15.05 -0.89
C THR A 114 -14.61 -16.06 -1.51
N GLY A 115 -15.00 -17.09 -0.75
CA GLY A 115 -15.70 -18.29 -1.26
C GLY A 115 -14.80 -19.22 -2.07
N MET A 116 -13.47 -18.97 -2.09
CA MET A 116 -12.48 -19.69 -2.90
C MET A 116 -11.23 -19.98 -2.05
N PRO A 117 -10.42 -20.99 -2.42
CA PRO A 117 -9.14 -21.22 -1.74
C PRO A 117 -8.23 -19.99 -1.77
N THR A 118 -7.50 -19.77 -0.68
CA THR A 118 -6.40 -18.81 -0.66
C THR A 118 -5.26 -19.34 -1.53
N VAL A 119 -4.50 -18.45 -2.14
CA VAL A 119 -3.44 -18.80 -3.11
C VAL A 119 -2.11 -18.13 -2.77
N ALA A 120 -1.01 -18.78 -3.13
CA ALA A 120 0.34 -18.25 -2.92
C ALA A 120 1.34 -18.87 -3.90
N PRO A 121 2.57 -18.31 -4.05
CA PRO A 121 3.64 -18.99 -4.78
C PRO A 121 4.05 -20.33 -4.15
N SER A 122 3.93 -20.47 -2.83
CA SER A 122 4.23 -21.70 -2.09
C SER A 122 3.21 -21.91 -0.96
N PRO A 123 2.93 -23.17 -0.53
CA PRO A 123 1.89 -23.49 0.45
C PRO A 123 2.31 -23.15 1.89
N ILE A 124 2.73 -21.91 2.12
CA ILE A 124 3.19 -21.40 3.41
C ILE A 124 2.11 -20.54 4.04
N LYS A 125 1.60 -20.94 5.19
CA LYS A 125 0.62 -20.18 5.96
C LYS A 125 1.15 -18.80 6.35
N ASP A 126 0.28 -17.79 6.29
CA ASP A 126 0.54 -16.50 6.94
C ASP A 126 0.30 -16.65 8.45
N LYS A 127 1.08 -15.97 9.29
CA LYS A 127 0.95 -16.08 10.76
C LYS A 127 -0.29 -15.34 11.31
N LEU A 128 -0.78 -14.33 10.59
CA LEU A 128 -1.99 -13.58 10.96
C LEU A 128 -3.24 -14.19 10.32
N TYR A 129 -3.14 -14.63 9.05
CA TYR A 129 -4.22 -15.21 8.26
C TYR A 129 -4.01 -16.73 8.17
N ASN A 130 -3.94 -17.41 9.32
CA ASN A 130 -3.44 -18.79 9.45
C ASN A 130 -4.52 -19.88 9.42
N GLU A 131 -5.76 -19.56 9.03
CA GLU A 131 -6.84 -20.56 8.95
C GLU A 131 -6.55 -21.58 7.84
N ASP A 132 -6.15 -21.11 6.66
CA ASP A 132 -5.95 -21.92 5.48
C ASP A 132 -4.47 -22.17 5.17
N ILE A 133 -4.16 -23.35 4.61
CA ILE A 133 -2.92 -23.55 3.86
C ILE A 133 -3.20 -23.04 2.43
N PRO A 134 -2.48 -22.05 1.93
CA PRO A 134 -2.74 -21.54 0.60
C PRO A 134 -2.41 -22.60 -0.47
N HIS A 135 -3.24 -22.68 -1.50
CA HIS A 135 -2.96 -23.47 -2.69
C HIS A 135 -1.73 -22.88 -3.41
N GLU A 136 -0.76 -23.73 -3.73
CA GLU A 136 0.38 -23.35 -4.56
C GLU A 136 -0.09 -23.19 -6.01
N LEU A 137 0.09 -21.98 -6.56
CA LEU A 137 -0.36 -21.64 -7.89
C LEU A 137 0.35 -22.45 -8.99
N THR A 138 -0.41 -23.00 -9.92
CA THR A 138 0.08 -23.59 -11.17
C THR A 138 0.45 -22.52 -12.19
N ASP A 139 1.18 -22.89 -13.25
CA ASP A 139 1.53 -22.00 -14.34
C ASP A 139 0.30 -21.32 -14.99
N SER A 140 -0.78 -22.10 -15.20
CA SER A 140 -2.01 -21.59 -15.81
C SER A 140 -2.73 -20.59 -14.89
N GLU A 141 -2.77 -20.83 -13.59
CA GLU A 141 -3.37 -19.92 -12.61
C GLU A 141 -2.56 -18.62 -12.48
N ILE A 142 -1.21 -18.71 -12.52
CA ILE A 142 -0.34 -17.53 -12.56
C ILE A 142 -0.61 -16.72 -13.83
N ASP A 143 -0.77 -17.36 -14.98
CA ASP A 143 -1.08 -16.67 -16.24
C ASP A 143 -2.44 -15.97 -16.19
N GLU A 144 -3.44 -16.60 -15.58
CA GLU A 144 -4.78 -15.99 -15.37
C GLU A 144 -4.70 -14.78 -14.45
N ILE A 145 -3.96 -14.87 -13.36
CA ILE A 145 -3.72 -13.73 -12.45
C ILE A 145 -3.04 -12.58 -13.20
N ILE A 146 -2.02 -12.86 -14.01
CA ILE A 146 -1.37 -11.86 -14.85
C ILE A 146 -2.39 -11.17 -15.78
N LYS A 147 -3.28 -11.91 -16.42
CA LYS A 147 -4.35 -11.36 -17.27
C LYS A 147 -5.29 -10.45 -16.47
N CYS A 148 -5.69 -10.87 -15.26
CA CYS A 148 -6.56 -10.06 -14.41
C CYS A 148 -5.91 -8.72 -14.02
N PHE A 149 -4.61 -8.70 -13.71
CA PHE A 149 -3.90 -7.44 -13.46
C PHE A 149 -3.87 -6.55 -14.71
N VAL A 150 -3.60 -7.10 -15.89
CA VAL A 150 -3.58 -6.33 -17.14
C VAL A 150 -4.96 -5.74 -17.44
N ILE A 151 -6.02 -6.53 -17.34
CA ILE A 151 -7.40 -6.07 -17.53
C ILE A 151 -7.77 -4.98 -16.50
N ALA A 152 -7.32 -5.12 -15.25
CA ALA A 152 -7.55 -4.11 -14.21
C ALA A 152 -6.87 -2.77 -14.55
N ILE A 153 -5.67 -2.80 -15.16
CA ILE A 153 -4.98 -1.60 -15.67
C ILE A 153 -5.77 -0.95 -16.81
N GLU A 154 -6.29 -1.74 -17.76
CA GLU A 154 -7.14 -1.23 -18.84
C GLU A 154 -8.44 -0.60 -18.30
N ARG A 155 -9.08 -1.22 -17.30
CA ARG A 155 -10.27 -0.68 -16.61
C ARG A 155 -9.97 0.63 -15.90
N ALA A 156 -8.86 0.72 -15.17
CA ALA A 156 -8.44 1.96 -14.53
C ALA A 156 -8.23 3.09 -15.54
N LYS A 157 -7.60 2.80 -16.69
CA LYS A 157 -7.45 3.77 -17.79
C LYS A 157 -8.80 4.20 -18.35
N LYS A 158 -9.72 3.26 -18.59
CA LYS A 158 -11.10 3.56 -19.07
C LYS A 158 -11.89 4.39 -18.06
N ALA A 159 -11.68 4.20 -16.77
CA ALA A 159 -12.31 4.96 -15.71
C ALA A 159 -11.73 6.38 -15.54
N GLY A 160 -10.64 6.71 -16.27
CA GLY A 160 -10.05 8.05 -16.27
C GLY A 160 -8.97 8.28 -15.22
N PHE A 161 -8.51 7.24 -14.49
CA PHE A 161 -7.36 7.38 -13.58
C PHE A 161 -6.11 7.86 -14.33
N ASP A 162 -5.29 8.69 -13.69
CA ASP A 162 -4.02 9.17 -14.22
C ASP A 162 -2.93 8.07 -14.28
N GLY A 163 -3.17 6.94 -13.66
CA GLY A 163 -2.31 5.77 -13.68
C GLY A 163 -2.73 4.74 -12.64
N VAL A 164 -1.94 3.69 -12.53
CA VAL A 164 -2.12 2.65 -11.50
C VAL A 164 -0.86 2.49 -10.66
N GLN A 165 -1.02 1.90 -9.46
CA GLN A 165 0.11 1.45 -8.65
C GLN A 165 -0.04 -0.05 -8.38
N LEU A 166 0.95 -0.85 -8.78
CA LEU A 166 1.03 -2.27 -8.43
C LEU A 166 1.45 -2.42 -6.95
N GLN A 167 0.70 -3.20 -6.18
CA GLN A 167 1.02 -3.48 -4.79
C GLN A 167 1.99 -4.68 -4.71
N LEU A 168 3.31 -4.38 -4.62
CA LEU A 168 4.39 -5.36 -4.53
C LEU A 168 4.99 -5.44 -3.13
N SER A 169 4.28 -4.96 -2.10
CA SER A 169 4.77 -4.91 -0.72
C SER A 169 3.83 -5.59 0.26
N HIS A 170 4.25 -5.67 1.52
CA HIS A 170 3.46 -6.05 2.69
C HIS A 170 2.98 -7.51 2.75
N GLY A 171 3.48 -8.40 1.88
CA GLY A 171 3.13 -9.83 1.88
C GLY A 171 1.91 -10.20 1.05
N TYR A 172 1.31 -9.25 0.30
CA TYR A 172 0.28 -9.56 -0.70
C TYR A 172 0.84 -10.43 -1.83
N LEU A 173 0.01 -10.92 -2.74
CA LEU A 173 0.40 -11.96 -3.69
C LEU A 173 1.68 -11.62 -4.46
N LEU A 174 1.77 -10.44 -5.08
CA LEU A 174 2.98 -10.06 -5.84
C LEU A 174 4.20 -9.91 -4.93
N SER A 175 4.02 -9.35 -3.72
CA SER A 175 5.05 -9.34 -2.67
C SER A 175 5.49 -10.75 -2.27
N SER A 176 4.52 -11.69 -2.18
CA SER A 176 4.82 -13.09 -1.83
C SER A 176 5.67 -13.77 -2.91
N PHE A 177 5.45 -13.46 -4.19
CA PHE A 177 6.32 -13.94 -5.25
C PHE A 177 7.74 -13.40 -5.14
N LEU A 178 7.89 -12.11 -4.82
CA LEU A 178 9.19 -11.45 -4.72
C LEU A 178 10.03 -11.92 -3.53
N SER A 179 9.39 -12.22 -2.41
CA SER A 179 10.07 -12.53 -1.14
C SER A 179 10.57 -13.98 -1.09
N PRO A 180 11.88 -14.23 -0.84
CA PRO A 180 12.39 -15.57 -0.64
C PRO A 180 11.87 -16.21 0.66
N HIS A 181 11.32 -15.42 1.59
CA HIS A 181 10.64 -15.92 2.78
C HIS A 181 9.35 -16.67 2.42
N MET A 182 8.59 -16.14 1.47
CA MET A 182 7.26 -16.65 1.10
C MET A 182 7.25 -17.49 -0.18
N ASN A 183 8.27 -17.38 -1.02
CA ASN A 183 8.41 -18.10 -2.27
C ASN A 183 9.55 -19.13 -2.19
N LYS A 184 9.20 -20.40 -2.01
CA LYS A 184 10.14 -21.53 -1.93
C LYS A 184 10.13 -22.40 -3.19
N ARG A 185 9.60 -21.87 -4.31
CA ARG A 185 9.56 -22.58 -5.60
C ARG A 185 10.98 -22.78 -6.17
N ASN A 186 11.15 -23.88 -6.89
CA ASN A 186 12.39 -24.23 -7.59
C ASN A 186 12.25 -24.18 -9.12
N ASP A 187 11.10 -23.69 -9.61
CA ASP A 187 10.80 -23.53 -11.03
C ASP A 187 11.10 -22.11 -11.55
N LYS A 188 10.61 -21.79 -12.75
CA LYS A 188 10.79 -20.47 -13.37
C LYS A 188 10.17 -19.29 -12.58
N TRP A 189 9.36 -19.54 -11.53
CA TRP A 189 8.71 -18.53 -10.70
C TRP A 189 9.38 -18.33 -9.34
N GLY A 190 10.45 -19.09 -9.04
CA GLY A 190 11.13 -19.08 -7.75
C GLY A 190 12.63 -19.22 -7.86
N GLY A 191 13.31 -19.38 -6.71
CA GLY A 191 14.77 -19.44 -6.64
C GLY A 191 15.42 -18.05 -6.74
N SER A 192 15.93 -17.67 -7.90
CA SER A 192 16.59 -16.36 -8.08
C SER A 192 15.64 -15.18 -8.02
N THR A 193 16.17 -13.99 -7.71
CA THR A 193 15.36 -12.75 -7.68
C THR A 193 14.74 -12.46 -9.04
N GLU A 194 15.41 -12.76 -10.14
CA GLU A 194 14.90 -12.62 -11.50
C GLU A 194 13.69 -13.52 -11.75
N ASN A 195 13.76 -14.78 -11.30
CA ASN A 195 12.63 -15.71 -11.41
C ASN A 195 11.45 -15.28 -10.54
N ARG A 196 11.70 -14.87 -9.29
CA ARG A 196 10.65 -14.34 -8.41
C ARG A 196 10.00 -13.06 -8.97
N PHE A 197 10.78 -12.23 -9.68
CA PHE A 197 10.28 -11.02 -10.33
C PHE A 197 9.48 -11.32 -11.62
N ARG A 198 9.56 -12.50 -12.19
CA ARG A 198 8.97 -12.87 -13.49
C ARG A 198 7.48 -12.57 -13.61
N ILE A 199 6.69 -12.78 -12.56
CA ILE A 199 5.26 -12.46 -12.58
C ILE A 199 5.02 -10.96 -12.80
N VAL A 200 5.75 -10.11 -12.08
CA VAL A 200 5.68 -8.65 -12.23
C VAL A 200 6.13 -8.22 -13.63
N LYS A 201 7.26 -8.78 -14.11
CA LYS A 201 7.76 -8.53 -15.47
C LYS A 201 6.69 -8.83 -16.51
N LYS A 202 6.02 -9.99 -16.43
CA LYS A 202 4.96 -10.37 -17.38
C LYS A 202 3.73 -9.48 -17.31
N ILE A 203 3.34 -9.02 -16.10
CA ILE A 203 2.27 -8.02 -15.94
C ILE A 203 2.66 -6.73 -16.67
N MET A 204 3.87 -6.21 -16.42
CA MET A 204 4.35 -4.98 -17.03
C MET A 204 4.45 -5.08 -18.57
N GLU A 205 5.06 -6.15 -19.09
CA GLU A 205 5.20 -6.38 -20.53
C GLU A 205 3.83 -6.39 -21.23
N ARG A 206 2.88 -7.22 -20.74
CA ARG A 206 1.53 -7.31 -21.33
C ARG A 206 0.71 -6.02 -21.14
N ALA A 207 0.89 -5.32 -20.01
CA ALA A 207 0.22 -4.04 -19.81
C ALA A 207 0.73 -2.98 -20.80
N ARG A 208 2.04 -2.91 -21.04
CA ARG A 208 2.63 -1.97 -22.02
C ARG A 208 2.16 -2.21 -23.45
N GLU A 209 1.86 -3.45 -23.84
CA GLU A 209 1.23 -3.77 -25.14
C GLU A 209 -0.19 -3.17 -25.25
N LYS A 210 -0.92 -2.99 -24.14
CA LYS A 210 -2.30 -2.50 -24.08
C LYS A 210 -2.40 -1.01 -23.78
N VAL A 211 -1.48 -0.48 -22.98
CA VAL A 211 -1.55 0.88 -22.43
C VAL A 211 -0.18 1.57 -22.54
N VAL A 212 0.29 1.85 -23.75
CA VAL A 212 1.66 2.30 -24.07
C VAL A 212 2.13 3.44 -23.15
N ASP A 213 1.41 4.56 -23.08
CA ASP A 213 1.81 5.79 -22.38
C ASP A 213 1.06 5.98 -21.03
N TYR A 214 0.45 4.94 -20.51
CA TYR A 214 -0.31 5.02 -19.27
C TYR A 214 0.59 4.77 -18.04
N PRO A 215 0.65 5.68 -17.05
CA PRO A 215 1.53 5.54 -15.91
C PRO A 215 1.26 4.29 -15.08
N ILE A 216 2.30 3.48 -14.86
CA ILE A 216 2.27 2.28 -14.00
C ILE A 216 3.36 2.43 -12.94
N LEU A 217 2.94 2.71 -11.73
CA LEU A 217 3.78 2.83 -10.54
C LEU A 217 3.87 1.48 -9.83
N ALA A 218 4.85 1.34 -8.94
CA ALA A 218 4.97 0.18 -8.05
C ALA A 218 5.20 0.63 -6.60
N LYS A 219 4.61 -0.10 -5.64
CA LYS A 219 4.96 0.02 -4.24
C LYS A 219 5.64 -1.26 -3.79
N MET A 220 6.90 -1.18 -3.33
CA MET A 220 7.69 -2.34 -2.98
C MET A 220 8.30 -2.25 -1.57
N ASN A 221 8.71 -3.38 -1.02
CA ASN A 221 9.49 -3.40 0.21
C ASN A 221 10.96 -3.06 -0.08
N GLY A 222 11.52 -2.09 0.64
CA GLY A 222 12.97 -1.85 0.70
C GLY A 222 13.68 -2.89 1.58
N TYR A 223 12.94 -3.50 2.52
CA TYR A 223 13.41 -4.63 3.33
C TYR A 223 12.26 -5.37 4.02
N GLU A 224 12.52 -6.59 4.46
CA GLU A 224 11.68 -7.40 5.35
C GLU A 224 12.49 -7.78 6.60
N LYS A 225 11.81 -7.85 7.77
CA LYS A 225 12.46 -8.20 9.05
C LYS A 225 12.84 -9.68 9.10
N SER A 226 12.06 -10.55 8.48
CA SER A 226 12.28 -11.99 8.43
C SER A 226 13.71 -12.31 7.98
N LYS A 227 14.35 -13.31 8.60
CA LYS A 227 15.75 -13.65 8.37
C LYS A 227 16.04 -13.91 6.89
N ASP A 228 15.17 -14.64 6.24
CA ASP A 228 15.20 -15.01 4.83
C ASP A 228 14.25 -14.14 3.97
N GLY A 229 13.86 -12.96 4.47
CA GLY A 229 13.07 -11.97 3.73
C GLY A 229 13.95 -11.08 2.84
N ILE A 230 13.31 -10.24 2.02
CA ILE A 230 13.99 -9.28 1.15
C ILE A 230 14.93 -8.40 1.98
N LYS A 231 16.18 -8.29 1.53
CA LYS A 231 17.21 -7.38 2.05
C LYS A 231 17.49 -6.29 1.01
N LEU A 232 18.26 -5.28 1.41
CA LEU A 232 18.51 -4.11 0.56
C LEU A 232 19.11 -4.50 -0.80
N GLU A 233 20.02 -5.47 -0.83
CA GLU A 233 20.66 -5.95 -2.07
C GLU A 233 19.60 -6.51 -3.05
N GLU A 234 18.67 -7.30 -2.55
CA GLU A 234 17.56 -7.83 -3.37
C GLU A 234 16.57 -6.74 -3.77
N ALA A 235 16.27 -5.79 -2.88
CA ALA A 235 15.42 -4.64 -3.18
C ALA A 235 16.01 -3.78 -4.32
N LEU A 236 17.34 -3.61 -4.36
CA LEU A 236 18.06 -2.95 -5.45
C LEU A 236 17.91 -3.69 -6.78
N ILE A 237 17.98 -5.03 -6.79
CA ILE A 237 17.76 -5.84 -7.99
C ILE A 237 16.30 -5.68 -8.47
N ILE A 238 15.33 -5.75 -7.55
CA ILE A 238 13.91 -5.58 -7.86
C ILE A 238 13.64 -4.19 -8.44
N ALA A 239 14.20 -3.14 -7.84
CA ALA A 239 14.03 -1.76 -8.31
C ALA A 239 14.59 -1.55 -9.73
N ARG A 240 15.79 -2.08 -10.02
CA ARG A 240 16.37 -2.05 -11.38
C ARG A 240 15.53 -2.86 -12.38
N ASN A 241 14.96 -3.99 -11.95
CA ASN A 241 14.09 -4.80 -12.81
C ASN A 241 12.76 -4.09 -13.09
N LEU A 242 12.20 -3.34 -12.12
CA LEU A 242 11.03 -2.48 -12.33
C LEU A 242 11.33 -1.38 -13.35
N GLU A 243 12.46 -0.68 -13.21
CA GLU A 243 12.89 0.33 -14.21
C GLU A 243 13.04 -0.27 -15.62
N LYS A 244 13.72 -1.42 -15.74
CA LYS A 244 13.86 -2.15 -17.03
C LYS A 244 12.52 -2.61 -17.61
N ALA A 245 11.54 -2.88 -16.76
CA ALA A 245 10.18 -3.24 -17.15
C ALA A 245 9.29 -2.01 -17.44
N SER A 246 9.89 -0.81 -17.52
CA SER A 246 9.19 0.46 -17.80
C SER A 246 8.17 0.85 -16.71
N CYS A 247 8.50 0.62 -15.45
CA CYS A 247 7.81 1.23 -14.31
C CYS A 247 8.11 2.73 -14.27
N ASP A 248 7.11 3.56 -13.96
CA ASP A 248 7.23 5.02 -14.05
C ASP A 248 7.63 5.69 -12.74
N ALA A 249 7.39 5.08 -11.59
CA ALA A 249 7.85 5.52 -10.27
C ALA A 249 7.74 4.38 -9.26
N ILE A 250 8.60 4.41 -8.24
CA ILE A 250 8.61 3.39 -7.18
C ILE A 250 8.37 4.04 -5.82
N GLU A 251 7.36 3.57 -5.08
CA GLU A 251 7.13 3.92 -3.68
C GLU A 251 7.79 2.89 -2.77
N ILE A 252 8.69 3.34 -1.91
CA ILE A 252 9.46 2.48 -1.00
C ILE A 252 8.75 2.37 0.34
N SER A 253 8.36 1.13 0.68
CA SER A 253 7.79 0.71 1.94
C SER A 253 8.65 -0.38 2.59
N CYS A 254 8.15 -1.10 3.60
CA CYS A 254 8.87 -2.21 4.22
C CYS A 254 7.93 -3.19 4.91
N GLY A 255 8.47 -4.38 5.17
CA GLY A 255 7.85 -5.40 6.01
C GLY A 255 6.69 -6.14 5.35
N ILE A 256 6.27 -7.20 6.00
CA ILE A 256 5.10 -8.01 5.66
C ILE A 256 4.15 -8.06 6.87
N ALA A 257 2.87 -8.31 6.64
CA ALA A 257 1.84 -8.21 7.70
C ALA A 257 2.15 -9.09 8.91
N GLU A 258 2.65 -10.31 8.71
CA GLU A 258 3.00 -11.23 9.79
C GLU A 258 4.18 -10.80 10.67
N GLU A 259 4.93 -9.78 10.27
CA GLU A 259 6.00 -9.17 11.07
C GLU A 259 5.49 -8.12 12.07
N GLY A 260 4.18 -7.92 12.14
CA GLY A 260 3.54 -6.96 13.02
C GLY A 260 3.72 -5.51 12.56
N PHE A 261 4.15 -4.64 13.47
CA PHE A 261 4.21 -3.19 13.22
C PHE A 261 5.50 -2.72 12.51
N VAL A 262 6.13 -3.56 11.67
CA VAL A 262 7.35 -3.18 10.91
C VAL A 262 7.04 -2.10 9.87
N GLY A 263 5.98 -2.29 9.09
CA GLY A 263 5.56 -1.36 8.03
C GLY A 263 4.70 -0.19 8.52
N ILE A 264 4.15 -0.28 9.75
CA ILE A 264 3.25 0.74 10.34
C ILE A 264 3.68 0.99 11.78
N ARG A 265 4.83 1.65 11.94
CA ARG A 265 5.44 1.86 13.26
C ARG A 265 4.64 2.81 14.14
N GLY A 266 4.62 2.53 15.44
CA GLY A 266 3.89 3.32 16.42
C GLY A 266 3.60 2.53 17.69
N GLU A 267 2.62 3.00 18.46
CA GLU A 267 2.19 2.32 19.70
C GLU A 267 1.44 1.02 19.37
N PHE A 268 1.51 0.08 20.31
CA PHE A 268 0.68 -1.13 20.27
C PHE A 268 -0.72 -0.81 20.81
N PRO A 269 -1.78 -0.86 19.99
CA PRO A 269 -3.12 -0.43 20.38
C PRO A 269 -3.88 -1.53 21.14
N PHE A 270 -3.38 -1.90 22.34
CA PHE A 270 -3.88 -3.03 23.13
C PHE A 270 -5.40 -3.00 23.31
N ASP A 271 -5.95 -1.84 23.70
CA ASP A 271 -7.37 -1.74 24.06
C ASP A 271 -8.28 -2.00 22.84
N MET A 272 -7.88 -1.53 21.66
CA MET A 272 -8.58 -1.80 20.40
C MET A 272 -8.44 -3.28 19.99
N ILE A 273 -7.23 -3.85 20.10
CA ILE A 273 -6.99 -5.27 19.81
C ILE A 273 -7.83 -6.14 20.77
N ALA A 274 -7.87 -5.82 22.05
CA ALA A 274 -8.69 -6.55 23.03
C ALA A 274 -10.20 -6.52 22.71
N GLN A 275 -10.68 -5.43 22.10
CA GLN A 275 -12.07 -5.30 21.65
C GLN A 275 -12.36 -6.06 20.35
N HIS A 276 -11.38 -6.25 19.47
CA HIS A 276 -11.57 -6.86 18.16
C HIS A 276 -11.17 -8.34 18.11
N ASN A 277 -10.16 -8.74 18.87
CA ASN A 277 -9.66 -10.11 18.88
C ASN A 277 -10.56 -11.05 19.71
N HIS A 278 -11.11 -12.07 19.07
CA HIS A 278 -12.06 -13.02 19.66
C HIS A 278 -11.50 -13.79 20.89
N LEU A 279 -10.20 -14.09 20.91
CA LEU A 279 -9.58 -14.75 22.06
C LEU A 279 -9.48 -13.80 23.25
N MET A 280 -9.09 -12.54 22.98
CA MET A 280 -9.01 -11.51 23.99
C MET A 280 -10.39 -11.18 24.60
N GLN A 281 -11.46 -11.17 23.78
CA GLN A 281 -12.83 -10.94 24.25
C GLN A 281 -13.31 -12.01 25.24
N LYS A 282 -12.84 -13.26 25.10
CA LYS A 282 -13.16 -14.37 26.01
C LYS A 282 -12.34 -14.36 27.30
N MET A 283 -11.27 -13.58 27.36
CA MET A 283 -10.36 -13.52 28.48
C MET A 283 -10.92 -12.64 29.59
N PRO A 284 -10.85 -13.05 30.89
CA PRO A 284 -11.23 -12.21 31.99
C PRO A 284 -10.43 -10.89 32.03
N LYS A 285 -11.11 -9.76 32.06
CA LYS A 285 -10.47 -8.42 32.02
C LYS A 285 -9.46 -8.19 33.15
N ILE A 286 -9.61 -8.90 34.29
CA ILE A 286 -8.67 -8.83 35.43
C ILE A 286 -7.25 -9.27 35.02
N LEU A 287 -7.08 -10.06 33.95
CA LEU A 287 -5.78 -10.49 33.43
C LEU A 287 -5.11 -9.45 32.51
N TYR A 288 -5.85 -8.45 32.03
CA TYR A 288 -5.35 -7.44 31.08
C TYR A 288 -4.11 -6.68 31.58
N PRO A 289 -4.04 -6.23 32.86
CA PRO A 289 -2.84 -5.55 33.37
C PRO A 289 -1.56 -6.38 33.29
N PHE A 290 -1.68 -7.70 33.39
CA PHE A 290 -0.52 -8.63 33.32
C PHE A 290 -0.13 -8.96 31.88
N ILE A 291 -1.10 -9.07 30.97
CA ILE A 291 -0.89 -9.46 29.59
C ILE A 291 -0.48 -8.28 28.72
N LYS A 292 -1.04 -7.09 28.97
CA LYS A 292 -0.75 -5.86 28.22
C LYS A 292 0.76 -5.55 28.10
N PRO A 293 1.57 -5.58 29.17
CA PRO A 293 3.00 -5.35 29.07
C PRO A 293 3.72 -6.40 28.19
N VAL A 294 3.33 -7.67 28.34
CA VAL A 294 3.93 -8.78 27.58
C VAL A 294 3.64 -8.62 26.07
N LEU A 295 2.38 -8.39 25.72
CA LEU A 295 1.99 -8.18 24.32
C LEU A 295 2.62 -6.89 23.77
N LYS A 296 2.64 -5.80 24.52
CA LYS A 296 3.29 -4.56 24.12
C LYS A 296 4.78 -4.77 23.81
N HIS A 297 5.48 -5.57 24.61
CA HIS A 297 6.87 -5.92 24.38
C HIS A 297 7.04 -6.81 23.14
N SER A 298 6.23 -7.87 23.01
CA SER A 298 6.31 -8.85 21.92
C SER A 298 6.00 -8.25 20.54
N PHE A 299 5.10 -7.27 20.50
CA PHE A 299 4.67 -6.57 19.28
C PHE A 299 5.18 -5.13 19.19
N ALA A 300 6.24 -4.80 19.93
CA ALA A 300 6.86 -3.48 19.84
C ALA A 300 7.31 -3.18 18.41
N SER A 301 6.99 -1.97 17.95
CA SER A 301 7.52 -1.47 16.69
C SER A 301 9.05 -1.38 16.75
N PRO A 302 9.76 -1.76 15.69
CA PRO A 302 11.18 -1.50 15.63
C PRO A 302 11.48 -0.01 15.54
N GLU A 303 12.67 0.39 15.98
CA GLU A 303 13.21 1.75 15.75
C GLU A 303 13.97 1.81 14.41
N PRO A 304 14.11 3.01 13.80
CA PRO A 304 13.52 4.29 14.22
C PRO A 304 12.01 4.36 13.94
N ARG A 305 11.27 5.12 14.75
CA ARG A 305 9.81 5.32 14.58
C ARG A 305 9.46 6.21 13.38
N TYR A 306 10.34 7.13 13.03
CA TYR A 306 10.17 8.10 11.95
C TYR A 306 11.18 7.85 10.83
N LEU A 307 10.80 8.21 9.61
CA LEU A 307 11.61 8.12 8.39
C LEU A 307 12.23 6.73 8.13
N TYR A 308 11.60 5.69 8.62
CA TYR A 308 12.17 4.34 8.68
C TYR A 308 12.41 3.64 7.33
N ASN A 309 11.92 4.21 6.23
CA ASN A 309 12.20 3.73 4.87
C ASN A 309 13.17 4.64 4.11
N LEU A 310 13.66 5.72 4.76
CA LEU A 310 14.48 6.72 4.08
C LEU A 310 15.81 6.14 3.60
N ASP A 311 16.50 5.37 4.41
CA ASP A 311 17.80 4.78 4.04
C ASP A 311 17.67 3.89 2.81
N SER A 312 16.66 3.01 2.78
CA SER A 312 16.37 2.16 1.62
C SER A 312 16.01 3.00 0.39
N ALA A 313 15.23 4.08 0.56
CA ALA A 313 14.86 4.97 -0.54
C ALA A 313 16.07 5.70 -1.13
N ILE A 314 17.00 6.19 -0.29
CA ILE A 314 18.25 6.83 -0.71
C ILE A 314 19.09 5.87 -1.55
N GLU A 315 19.29 4.65 -1.07
CA GLU A 315 20.11 3.67 -1.78
C GLU A 315 19.46 3.23 -3.10
N ILE A 316 18.14 3.04 -3.12
CA ILE A 316 17.42 2.73 -4.34
C ILE A 316 17.52 3.90 -5.34
N LYS A 317 17.30 5.14 -4.89
CA LYS A 317 17.38 6.33 -5.76
C LYS A 317 18.76 6.50 -6.42
N LYS A 318 19.84 6.17 -5.73
CA LYS A 318 21.20 6.19 -6.32
C LYS A 318 21.37 5.17 -7.46
N ASN A 319 20.54 4.16 -7.53
CA ASN A 319 20.71 3.00 -8.41
C ASN A 319 19.70 2.93 -9.57
N ILE A 320 18.71 3.85 -9.63
CA ILE A 320 17.69 3.94 -10.68
C ILE A 320 17.49 5.40 -11.10
N LYS A 321 16.91 5.61 -12.28
CA LYS A 321 16.63 6.94 -12.85
C LYS A 321 15.18 7.37 -12.70
N ILE A 322 14.25 6.42 -12.55
CA ILE A 322 12.83 6.72 -12.36
C ILE A 322 12.58 7.31 -10.98
N PRO A 323 11.53 8.15 -10.82
CA PRO A 323 11.21 8.79 -9.55
C PRO A 323 11.04 7.82 -8.39
N VAL A 324 11.60 8.18 -7.24
CA VAL A 324 11.46 7.46 -5.97
C VAL A 324 10.57 8.25 -5.02
N ILE A 325 9.53 7.58 -4.52
CA ILE A 325 8.60 8.07 -3.51
C ILE A 325 8.95 7.39 -2.19
N VAL A 326 9.10 8.12 -1.10
CA VAL A 326 9.33 7.53 0.23
C VAL A 326 8.08 7.66 1.10
N VAL A 327 7.67 6.55 1.73
CA VAL A 327 6.62 6.54 2.73
C VAL A 327 7.13 5.91 4.03
N GLY A 328 6.66 6.38 5.18
CA GLY A 328 6.96 5.76 6.47
C GLY A 328 7.45 6.74 7.52
N GLY A 329 6.60 7.04 8.50
CA GLY A 329 6.95 7.87 9.65
C GLY A 329 7.18 9.36 9.38
N ILE A 330 6.78 9.89 8.22
CA ILE A 330 6.89 11.31 7.89
C ILE A 330 5.79 12.08 8.63
N ARG A 331 6.15 13.06 9.45
CA ARG A 331 5.23 13.83 10.30
C ARG A 331 5.47 15.33 10.27
N LYS A 332 6.71 15.76 10.07
CA LYS A 332 7.12 17.17 10.09
C LYS A 332 7.31 17.69 8.68
N LEU A 333 6.96 18.96 8.48
CA LEU A 333 7.21 19.67 7.23
C LEU A 333 8.71 19.80 6.97
N GLU A 334 9.50 20.04 8.00
CA GLU A 334 10.95 20.11 7.93
C GLU A 334 11.58 18.85 7.34
N ASP A 335 11.09 17.65 7.75
CA ASP A 335 11.56 16.38 7.20
C ASP A 335 11.28 16.30 5.70
N ALA A 336 10.08 16.74 5.27
CA ALA A 336 9.69 16.76 3.86
C ALA A 336 10.59 17.71 3.04
N TYR A 337 10.89 18.90 3.55
CA TYR A 337 11.82 19.83 2.91
C TYR A 337 13.21 19.24 2.80
N ASN A 338 13.77 18.74 3.90
CA ASN A 338 15.12 18.21 3.95
C ASN A 338 15.32 17.04 2.97
N MET A 339 14.37 16.12 2.89
CA MET A 339 14.44 14.97 1.98
C MET A 339 14.48 15.40 0.51
N ILE A 340 13.66 16.38 0.12
CA ILE A 340 13.60 16.88 -1.27
C ILE A 340 14.80 17.74 -1.62
N GLN A 341 15.20 18.67 -0.73
CA GLN A 341 16.36 19.57 -0.95
C GLN A 341 17.68 18.81 -1.05
N ARG A 342 17.84 17.75 -0.24
CA ARG A 342 19.03 16.88 -0.28
C ARG A 342 18.95 15.82 -1.37
N GLU A 343 17.93 15.85 -2.23
CA GLU A 343 17.71 14.90 -3.31
C GLU A 343 17.69 13.43 -2.85
N GLN A 344 17.26 13.17 -1.60
CA GLN A 344 17.16 11.85 -1.01
C GLN A 344 15.99 11.03 -1.60
N CYS A 345 14.95 11.72 -2.07
CA CYS A 345 13.83 11.15 -2.84
C CYS A 345 13.26 12.23 -3.79
N ASP A 346 12.35 11.84 -4.68
CA ASP A 346 11.68 12.78 -5.59
C ASP A 346 10.34 13.24 -5.05
N PHE A 347 9.66 12.37 -4.30
CA PHE A 347 8.37 12.62 -3.67
C PHE A 347 8.35 12.00 -2.28
N ILE A 348 7.55 12.59 -1.40
CA ILE A 348 7.21 11.99 -0.11
C ILE A 348 5.76 11.54 -0.12
N ALA A 349 5.46 10.46 0.62
CA ALA A 349 4.09 9.99 0.78
C ALA A 349 3.74 9.83 2.27
N MET A 350 2.51 10.18 2.60
CA MET A 350 1.95 10.03 3.95
C MET A 350 0.64 9.25 3.89
N SER A 351 0.33 8.51 4.94
CA SER A 351 -0.91 7.76 5.12
C SER A 351 -1.69 8.26 6.33
N ARG A 352 -1.29 7.90 7.54
CA ARG A 352 -1.99 8.26 8.79
C ARG A 352 -2.18 9.77 9.03
N PRO A 353 -1.25 10.67 8.64
CA PRO A 353 -1.51 12.12 8.70
C PRO A 353 -2.78 12.55 7.97
N PHE A 354 -3.05 11.98 6.80
CA PHE A 354 -4.25 12.29 6.02
C PHE A 354 -5.54 11.70 6.59
N ILE A 355 -5.46 10.66 7.44
CA ILE A 355 -6.65 10.12 8.13
C ILE A 355 -7.17 11.13 9.18
N ILE A 356 -6.28 11.80 9.89
CA ILE A 356 -6.67 12.79 10.90
C ILE A 356 -6.87 14.19 10.30
N GLU A 357 -6.09 14.54 9.26
CA GLU A 357 -6.04 15.90 8.68
C GLU A 357 -5.99 15.81 7.14
N PRO A 358 -7.14 15.64 6.45
CA PRO A 358 -7.17 15.60 4.98
C PRO A 358 -6.55 16.84 4.33
N THR A 359 -6.62 18.01 4.98
CA THR A 359 -6.11 19.30 4.49
C THR A 359 -4.71 19.66 5.01
N ILE A 360 -3.93 18.69 5.50
CA ILE A 360 -2.63 18.95 6.12
C ILE A 360 -1.65 19.66 5.16
N VAL A 361 -1.66 19.31 3.87
CA VAL A 361 -0.74 19.91 2.88
C VAL A 361 -1.01 21.40 2.73
N LYS A 362 -2.28 21.80 2.63
CA LYS A 362 -2.69 23.20 2.60
C LYS A 362 -2.27 23.95 3.86
N LYS A 363 -2.45 23.33 5.05
CA LYS A 363 -2.00 23.92 6.32
C LYS A 363 -0.49 24.11 6.38
N PHE A 364 0.28 23.16 5.88
CA PHE A 364 1.74 23.25 5.75
C PHE A 364 2.13 24.40 4.82
N LYS A 365 1.52 24.48 3.62
CA LYS A 365 1.79 25.54 2.64
C LYS A 365 1.46 26.93 3.18
N GLU A 366 0.34 27.06 3.90
CA GLU A 366 -0.08 28.31 4.52
C GLU A 366 0.67 28.65 5.83
N ASN A 367 1.65 27.83 6.21
CA ASN A 367 2.44 27.97 7.44
C ASN A 367 1.62 27.94 8.75
N LYS A 368 0.40 27.39 8.67
CA LYS A 368 -0.51 27.25 9.82
C LYS A 368 -0.17 26.07 10.73
N GLN A 369 0.67 25.18 10.24
CA GLN A 369 1.07 23.96 10.95
C GLN A 369 2.45 23.50 10.44
N GLN A 370 3.28 22.94 11.33
CA GLN A 370 4.61 22.43 11.00
C GLN A 370 4.73 20.91 11.19
N GLN A 371 3.77 20.32 11.87
CA GLN A 371 3.76 18.89 12.19
C GLN A 371 2.34 18.34 12.17
N SER A 372 2.17 17.09 11.70
CA SER A 372 0.89 16.38 11.78
C SER A 372 0.47 16.13 13.23
N LYS A 373 -0.84 16.19 13.48
CA LYS A 373 -1.45 15.80 14.76
C LYS A 373 -1.46 14.28 15.00
N CYS A 374 -1.05 13.47 14.02
CA CYS A 374 -1.00 12.01 14.17
C CYS A 374 0.07 11.61 15.20
N ILE A 375 -0.34 10.96 16.28
CA ILE A 375 0.53 10.50 17.38
C ILE A 375 0.98 9.03 17.25
N ASP A 376 0.72 8.41 16.11
CA ASP A 376 1.10 7.02 15.80
C ASP A 376 0.54 5.97 16.78
N CYS A 377 -0.67 6.19 17.31
CA CYS A 377 -1.33 5.28 18.24
C CYS A 377 -1.84 3.97 17.59
N ASN A 378 -1.87 3.89 16.26
CA ASN A 378 -2.29 2.74 15.46
C ASN A 378 -3.75 2.27 15.65
N TYR A 379 -4.60 3.01 16.38
CA TYR A 379 -6.02 2.66 16.52
C TYR A 379 -6.76 2.63 15.18
N CYS A 380 -6.44 3.54 14.25
CA CYS A 380 -7.05 3.54 12.91
C CYS A 380 -6.70 2.28 12.10
N GLN A 381 -5.51 1.69 12.33
CA GLN A 381 -5.07 0.46 11.66
C GLN A 381 -5.86 -0.76 12.12
N ILE A 382 -6.14 -0.87 13.40
CA ILE A 382 -6.94 -1.99 13.95
C ILE A 382 -8.43 -1.72 13.75
N GLY A 383 -8.86 -0.48 13.91
CA GLY A 383 -10.28 -0.11 13.77
C GLY A 383 -10.86 -0.42 12.39
N VAL A 384 -10.04 -0.36 11.33
CA VAL A 384 -10.49 -0.64 9.95
C VAL A 384 -10.84 -2.11 9.69
N GLU A 385 -10.54 -3.00 10.62
CA GLU A 385 -11.00 -4.39 10.55
C GLU A 385 -12.53 -4.52 10.64
N LYS A 386 -13.19 -3.60 11.34
CA LYS A 386 -14.64 -3.65 11.62
C LYS A 386 -15.41 -2.39 11.26
N THR A 387 -14.74 -1.27 11.05
CA THR A 387 -15.40 0.01 10.73
C THR A 387 -14.59 0.76 9.66
N PRO A 388 -15.21 1.63 8.86
CA PRO A 388 -14.48 2.52 7.97
C PRO A 388 -13.32 3.24 8.68
N VAL A 389 -12.22 3.44 7.95
CA VAL A 389 -11.02 4.06 8.52
C VAL A 389 -11.31 5.47 9.04
N LYS A 390 -10.98 5.70 10.31
CA LYS A 390 -11.11 7.00 10.97
C LYS A 390 -10.00 7.20 12.01
N CYS A 391 -9.76 8.45 12.37
CA CYS A 391 -8.89 8.77 13.48
C CYS A 391 -9.66 8.67 14.82
N TYR A 392 -9.05 8.05 15.81
CA TYR A 392 -9.57 7.92 17.17
C TYR A 392 -8.94 8.89 18.17
N TYR A 393 -8.02 9.76 17.70
CA TYR A 393 -7.34 10.74 18.56
C TYR A 393 -8.35 11.69 19.22
N GLY A 394 -8.26 11.81 20.55
CA GLY A 394 -9.17 12.63 21.36
C GLY A 394 -10.61 12.10 21.50
N LYS A 395 -10.88 10.85 21.08
CA LYS A 395 -12.21 10.22 21.10
C LYS A 395 -12.27 8.93 21.93
N MET A 396 -11.19 8.61 22.65
CA MET A 396 -11.07 7.43 23.54
C MET A 396 -10.77 7.85 24.96
#